data_bd4dca294ba21f3125a82b6e670ba6ca
#
_entry.id   bd4dca294ba21f3125a82b6e670ba6ca
#
_cell.length_a   1.000
_cell.length_b   1.000
_cell.length_c   1.000
_cell.angle_alpha   90.00
_cell.angle_beta   90.00
_cell.angle_gamma   90.00
#
_symmetry.space_group_name_H-M   'P 1'
#
loop_
_entity.id
_entity.type
_entity.pdbx_description
1 polymer ?
#
loop_
_entity_poly.entity_id
_entity_poly.type
_entity_poly.pdbx_seq_one_letter_code
_entity_poly.pdbx_strand_id
1 'polypeptide(L)'
;MTSLINFAAINENFPVAGQDNDTQVFRDNFDTIKTNFSAAKTEITDLQDNAARTDGDNDFLYNIVGSVTLQDAYLRKKDYGAAIVAGTQDISFKQAMYHVVKFGANTSLSFSEFPVGAVDAAGLGQIGKATLELYGNGSSPGGEVDGWTVTFVTSGSTVIKKLGFPATLKLLSATNPKIIEVWQHSATVIFLNYLGEYS
;
A
#
# COMPACT_ATOMS: atom_id res chain seq x y z
N MET A 1 1.72 26.58 -1.68
CA MET A 1 0.55 27.30 -1.13
C MET A 1 1.07 28.54 -0.40
N THR A 2 0.41 29.69 -0.51
CA THR A 2 0.81 30.92 0.23
C THR A 2 -0.03 30.95 1.50
N SER A 3 0.60 31.30 2.66
CA SER A 3 -0.12 31.41 3.94
C SER A 3 -1.25 32.44 3.85
N LEU A 4 -2.37 32.16 4.48
CA LEU A 4 -3.53 33.03 4.62
C LEU A 4 -3.41 33.96 5.84
N ILE A 5 -2.35 33.81 6.65
CA ILE A 5 -2.09 34.68 7.81
C ILE A 5 -1.67 36.05 7.34
N ASN A 6 -2.45 37.07 7.67
CA ASN A 6 -2.20 38.47 7.31
C ASN A 6 -1.93 39.31 8.55
N PHE A 7 -0.72 39.29 9.05
CA PHE A 7 -0.30 40.07 10.22
C PHE A 7 -0.31 41.59 9.94
N ALA A 8 -0.09 42.02 8.68
CA ALA A 8 -0.04 43.43 8.32
C ALA A 8 -1.42 44.13 8.44
N ALA A 9 -2.50 43.39 8.56
CA ALA A 9 -3.84 43.94 8.80
C ALA A 9 -4.08 44.32 10.27
N ILE A 10 -3.16 43.98 11.17
CA ILE A 10 -3.22 44.38 12.59
C ILE A 10 -2.57 45.77 12.71
N ASN A 11 -3.33 46.73 13.22
CA ASN A 11 -2.80 48.08 13.45
C ASN A 11 -1.93 48.12 14.73
N GLU A 12 -0.62 48.00 14.55
CA GLU A 12 0.37 47.97 15.65
C GLU A 12 0.53 49.33 16.36
N ASN A 13 0.09 50.43 15.72
CA ASN A 13 0.16 51.78 16.28
C ASN A 13 -1.07 52.17 17.10
N PHE A 14 -2.01 51.26 17.27
CA PHE A 14 -3.21 51.46 18.07
C PHE A 14 -3.15 50.65 19.36
N PRO A 15 -3.55 51.20 20.54
CA PRO A 15 -4.03 52.54 20.81
C PRO A 15 -2.96 53.62 20.83
N VAL A 16 -3.33 54.85 20.48
CA VAL A 16 -2.44 55.99 20.51
C VAL A 16 -2.43 56.64 21.90
N ALA A 17 -1.29 56.74 22.52
CA ALA A 17 -1.17 57.27 23.87
C ALA A 17 -1.59 58.77 23.93
N GLY A 18 -2.41 59.08 24.93
CA GLY A 18 -2.87 60.45 25.14
C GLY A 18 -4.02 60.94 24.24
N GLN A 19 -4.59 60.03 23.42
CA GLN A 19 -5.78 60.33 22.58
C GLN A 19 -6.98 59.48 23.05
N ASP A 20 -8.18 60.01 22.72
CA ASP A 20 -9.41 59.23 22.83
C ASP A 20 -9.45 58.19 21.70
N ASN A 21 -9.28 56.92 22.02
CA ASN A 21 -9.17 55.86 21.04
C ASN A 21 -10.55 55.25 20.75
N ASP A 22 -10.90 55.18 19.45
CA ASP A 22 -12.13 54.55 18.99
C ASP A 22 -12.16 53.05 19.31
N THR A 23 -13.21 52.61 19.95
CA THR A 23 -13.43 51.17 20.29
C THR A 23 -13.59 50.29 19.05
N GLN A 24 -13.96 50.88 17.89
CA GLN A 24 -14.11 50.12 16.66
C GLN A 24 -12.76 49.61 16.15
N VAL A 25 -11.72 50.44 16.11
CA VAL A 25 -10.38 50.02 15.69
C VAL A 25 -9.83 48.92 16.61
N PHE A 26 -10.17 48.96 17.91
CA PHE A 26 -9.81 47.92 18.85
C PHE A 26 -10.48 46.57 18.50
N ARG A 27 -11.79 46.59 18.20
CA ARG A 27 -12.54 45.41 17.76
C ARG A 27 -12.02 44.84 16.45
N ASP A 28 -11.70 45.71 15.47
CA ASP A 28 -11.20 45.32 14.16
C ASP A 28 -9.85 44.60 14.29
N ASN A 29 -8.98 45.06 15.21
CA ASN A 29 -7.74 44.37 15.51
C ASN A 29 -7.99 42.98 16.11
N PHE A 30 -8.93 42.84 17.05
CA PHE A 30 -9.27 41.55 17.63
C PHE A 30 -9.87 40.59 16.60
N ASP A 31 -10.73 41.08 15.72
CA ASP A 31 -11.31 40.27 14.64
C ASP A 31 -10.24 39.83 13.64
N THR A 32 -9.27 40.70 13.34
CA THR A 32 -8.11 40.33 12.51
C THR A 32 -7.25 39.25 13.20
N ILE A 33 -6.96 39.40 14.48
CA ILE A 33 -6.22 38.41 15.25
C ILE A 33 -6.95 37.06 15.25
N LYS A 34 -8.25 37.06 15.51
CA LYS A 34 -9.07 35.83 15.50
C LYS A 34 -9.06 35.16 14.13
N THR A 35 -9.17 35.94 13.04
CA THR A 35 -9.10 35.43 11.68
C THR A 35 -7.74 34.81 11.37
N ASN A 36 -6.65 35.47 11.78
CA ASN A 36 -5.31 34.94 11.63
C ASN A 36 -5.07 33.66 12.41
N PHE A 37 -5.59 33.54 13.63
CA PHE A 37 -5.53 32.29 14.41
C PHE A 37 -6.33 31.16 13.75
N SER A 38 -7.48 31.48 13.14
CA SER A 38 -8.25 30.48 12.39
C SER A 38 -7.49 29.98 11.16
N ALA A 39 -6.84 30.89 10.42
CA ALA A 39 -5.99 30.54 9.29
C ALA A 39 -4.80 29.68 9.74
N ALA A 40 -4.09 30.07 10.80
CA ALA A 40 -2.98 29.33 11.36
C ALA A 40 -3.40 27.92 11.80
N LYS A 41 -4.55 27.78 12.46
CA LYS A 41 -5.10 26.46 12.84
C LYS A 41 -5.31 25.58 11.63
N THR A 42 -5.91 26.10 10.56
CA THR A 42 -6.15 25.35 9.32
C THR A 42 -4.84 24.91 8.70
N GLU A 43 -3.87 25.82 8.54
CA GLU A 43 -2.56 25.52 7.95
C GLU A 43 -1.78 24.48 8.78
N ILE A 44 -1.83 24.57 10.11
CA ILE A 44 -1.19 23.59 11.01
C ILE A 44 -1.88 22.22 10.87
N THR A 45 -3.22 22.18 10.79
CA THR A 45 -3.96 20.93 10.59
C THR A 45 -3.57 20.29 9.26
N ASP A 46 -3.54 21.08 8.18
CA ASP A 46 -3.12 20.59 6.86
C ASP A 46 -1.69 20.04 6.87
N LEU A 47 -0.78 20.71 7.60
CA LEU A 47 0.59 20.21 7.76
C LEU A 47 0.64 18.90 8.57
N GLN A 48 -0.15 18.78 9.64
CA GLN A 48 -0.22 17.56 10.45
C GLN A 48 -0.79 16.39 9.67
N ASP A 49 -1.79 16.65 8.82
CA ASP A 49 -2.47 15.62 8.04
C ASP A 49 -1.66 15.18 6.81
N ASN A 50 -0.83 16.07 6.26
CA ASN A 50 -0.14 15.85 4.98
C ASN A 50 1.40 15.74 5.10
N ALA A 51 1.99 16.02 6.26
CA ALA A 51 3.44 15.88 6.44
C ALA A 51 3.83 14.42 6.73
N ALA A 52 4.93 13.99 6.13
CA ALA A 52 5.55 12.72 6.50
C ALA A 52 6.06 12.80 7.95
N ARG A 53 5.66 11.84 8.77
CA ARG A 53 6.03 11.78 10.19
C ARG A 53 7.25 10.89 10.38
N THR A 54 8.15 11.28 11.27
CA THR A 54 9.35 10.50 11.61
C THR A 54 9.09 9.47 12.72
N ASP A 55 7.96 9.58 13.42
CA ASP A 55 7.60 8.80 14.60
C ASP A 55 6.38 7.88 14.39
N GLY A 56 5.94 7.71 13.15
CA GLY A 56 4.79 6.88 12.81
C GLY A 56 4.76 6.43 11.37
N ASP A 57 3.83 5.54 11.08
CA ASP A 57 3.60 5.07 9.71
C ASP A 57 3.08 6.20 8.83
N ASN A 58 3.65 6.34 7.64
CA ASN A 58 3.20 7.29 6.63
C ASN A 58 2.51 6.54 5.50
N ASP A 59 1.21 6.82 5.29
CA ASP A 59 0.48 6.36 4.13
C ASP A 59 0.36 7.52 3.12
N PHE A 60 1.09 7.43 2.04
CA PHE A 60 1.07 8.45 0.99
C PHE A 60 -0.13 8.32 0.04
N LEU A 61 -1.11 7.45 0.33
CA LEU A 61 -2.38 7.32 -0.40
C LEU A 61 -2.21 7.29 -1.93
N TYR A 62 -1.25 6.49 -2.41
CA TYR A 62 -0.89 6.37 -3.84
C TYR A 62 -0.21 7.61 -4.47
N ASN A 63 0.13 8.63 -3.69
CA ASN A 63 0.93 9.74 -4.21
C ASN A 63 2.36 9.31 -4.51
N ILE A 64 2.91 9.86 -5.58
CA ILE A 64 4.29 9.57 -5.98
C ILE A 64 5.23 10.38 -5.10
N VAL A 65 6.12 9.70 -4.39
CA VAL A 65 7.24 10.32 -3.70
C VAL A 65 8.43 10.27 -4.64
N GLY A 66 8.71 11.39 -5.30
CA GLY A 66 9.81 11.49 -6.27
C GLY A 66 11.16 11.73 -5.62
N SER A 67 12.24 11.26 -6.26
CA SER A 67 13.64 11.52 -5.86
C SER A 67 14.00 11.11 -4.42
N VAL A 68 13.43 9.99 -3.96
CA VAL A 68 13.70 9.45 -2.61
C VAL A 68 14.83 8.45 -2.66
N THR A 69 15.82 8.60 -1.79
CA THR A 69 16.78 7.54 -1.45
C THR A 69 16.22 6.76 -0.27
N LEU A 70 15.89 5.48 -0.49
CA LEU A 70 15.48 4.57 0.58
C LEU A 70 16.72 3.89 1.13
N GLN A 71 17.06 4.17 2.39
CA GLN A 71 18.06 3.43 3.14
C GLN A 71 17.32 2.45 4.06
N ASP A 72 17.76 1.17 4.08
CA ASP A 72 17.16 0.12 4.93
C ASP A 72 15.65 -0.10 4.70
N ALA A 73 15.24 -0.17 3.43
CA ALA A 73 13.85 -0.46 3.10
C ALA A 73 13.51 -1.93 3.36
N TYR A 74 12.50 -2.18 4.18
CA TYR A 74 11.99 -3.52 4.48
C TYR A 74 10.70 -3.80 3.72
N LEU A 75 10.61 -4.97 3.08
CA LEU A 75 9.37 -5.45 2.51
C LEU A 75 8.50 -6.07 3.62
N ARG A 76 7.23 -5.69 3.68
CA ARG A 76 6.28 -6.34 4.58
C ARG A 76 6.08 -7.79 4.14
N LYS A 77 6.28 -8.72 5.09
CA LYS A 77 6.05 -10.17 4.92
C LYS A 77 4.75 -10.57 5.60
N LYS A 78 3.92 -11.35 4.92
CA LYS A 78 2.78 -12.05 5.48
C LYS A 78 3.05 -13.54 5.51
N ASP A 79 3.12 -14.12 6.68
CA ASP A 79 3.12 -15.58 6.89
C ASP A 79 1.72 -16.01 7.30
N TYR A 80 1.12 -16.93 6.55
CA TYR A 80 -0.22 -17.44 6.84
C TYR A 80 -0.21 -18.53 7.93
N GLY A 81 0.97 -18.93 8.42
CA GLY A 81 1.15 -19.81 9.57
C GLY A 81 0.80 -21.27 9.29
N ALA A 82 -0.38 -21.72 9.74
CA ALA A 82 -0.79 -23.10 9.58
C ALA A 82 -1.03 -23.48 8.11
N ALA A 83 -0.81 -24.77 7.75
CA ALA A 83 -1.07 -25.24 6.40
C ALA A 83 -2.56 -25.13 6.05
N ILE A 84 -2.84 -24.62 4.87
CA ILE A 84 -4.22 -24.50 4.34
C ILE A 84 -4.71 -25.90 4.01
N VAL A 85 -5.82 -26.28 4.60
CA VAL A 85 -6.37 -27.64 4.49
C VAL A 85 -7.50 -27.77 3.47
N ALA A 86 -8.07 -26.64 3.01
CA ALA A 86 -9.09 -26.59 1.95
C ALA A 86 -9.40 -25.16 1.53
N GLY A 87 -10.01 -24.99 0.35
CA GLY A 87 -10.62 -23.73 -0.09
C GLY A 87 -9.73 -22.85 -0.94
N THR A 88 -10.01 -21.54 -0.89
CA THR A 88 -9.25 -20.50 -1.61
C THR A 88 -8.58 -19.58 -0.62
N GLN A 89 -7.28 -19.37 -0.81
CA GLN A 89 -6.51 -18.38 -0.05
C GLN A 89 -6.36 -17.12 -0.89
N ASP A 90 -6.76 -15.99 -0.35
CA ASP A 90 -6.54 -14.69 -0.98
C ASP A 90 -5.17 -14.11 -0.65
N ILE A 91 -4.50 -13.64 -1.69
CA ILE A 91 -3.22 -12.94 -1.65
C ILE A 91 -3.49 -11.48 -1.93
N SER A 92 -3.51 -10.67 -0.88
CA SER A 92 -3.77 -9.24 -0.98
C SER A 92 -2.45 -8.45 -0.99
N PHE A 93 -2.25 -7.63 -2.02
CA PHE A 93 -1.07 -6.76 -2.14
C PHE A 93 -0.98 -5.74 -1.00
N LYS A 94 -2.10 -5.24 -0.51
CA LYS A 94 -2.12 -4.30 0.63
C LYS A 94 -1.64 -4.92 1.94
N GLN A 95 -1.78 -6.23 2.09
CA GLN A 95 -1.30 -6.90 3.30
C GLN A 95 0.22 -7.02 3.32
N ALA A 96 0.82 -7.39 2.19
CA ALA A 96 2.26 -7.55 2.08
C ALA A 96 2.71 -7.63 0.61
N MET A 97 4.01 -7.43 0.35
CA MET A 97 4.65 -7.71 -0.94
C MET A 97 5.40 -9.05 -0.95
N TYR A 98 5.48 -9.73 0.20
CA TYR A 98 6.07 -11.05 0.33
C TYR A 98 5.13 -11.95 1.15
N HIS A 99 4.68 -13.05 0.54
CA HIS A 99 3.71 -13.96 1.15
C HIS A 99 4.30 -15.35 1.30
N VAL A 100 4.20 -15.92 2.50
CA VAL A 100 4.58 -17.30 2.81
C VAL A 100 3.32 -18.11 3.03
N VAL A 101 3.09 -19.11 2.18
CA VAL A 101 1.88 -19.92 2.19
C VAL A 101 2.24 -21.39 2.25
N LYS A 102 1.64 -22.12 3.18
CA LYS A 102 1.80 -23.56 3.36
C LYS A 102 0.52 -24.29 2.96
N PHE A 103 0.65 -25.42 2.30
CA PHE A 103 -0.44 -26.21 1.77
C PHE A 103 -0.50 -27.59 2.41
N GLY A 104 -1.67 -27.97 2.89
CA GLY A 104 -1.99 -29.30 3.42
C GLY A 104 -3.16 -29.96 2.70
N ALA A 105 -3.60 -29.35 1.57
CA ALA A 105 -4.64 -29.87 0.69
C ALA A 105 -4.51 -29.22 -0.70
N ASN A 106 -5.21 -29.79 -1.69
CA ASN A 106 -5.40 -29.10 -2.98
C ASN A 106 -6.15 -27.79 -2.75
N THR A 107 -5.56 -26.68 -3.17
CA THR A 107 -6.01 -25.34 -2.80
C THR A 107 -5.94 -24.39 -4.00
N SER A 108 -6.78 -23.38 -3.98
CA SER A 108 -6.72 -22.27 -4.95
C SER A 108 -6.12 -21.03 -4.30
N LEU A 109 -5.36 -20.25 -5.07
CA LEU A 109 -4.93 -18.90 -4.72
C LEU A 109 -5.71 -17.90 -5.56
N SER A 110 -6.27 -16.87 -4.89
CA SER A 110 -6.84 -15.69 -5.52
C SER A 110 -5.97 -14.47 -5.24
N PHE A 111 -6.16 -13.41 -6.01
CA PHE A 111 -5.35 -12.20 -5.94
C PHE A 111 -6.25 -10.99 -5.82
N SER A 112 -5.96 -10.13 -4.85
CA SER A 112 -6.74 -8.93 -4.60
C SER A 112 -5.85 -7.72 -4.31
N GLU A 113 -6.44 -6.53 -4.47
CA GLU A 113 -5.87 -5.24 -4.07
C GLU A 113 -4.52 -4.90 -4.72
N PHE A 114 -4.17 -5.53 -5.83
CA PHE A 114 -3.00 -5.15 -6.62
C PHE A 114 -3.27 -3.83 -7.35
N PRO A 115 -2.26 -2.94 -7.45
CA PRO A 115 -2.35 -1.75 -8.29
C PRO A 115 -2.67 -2.15 -9.74
N VAL A 116 -3.69 -1.52 -10.31
CA VAL A 116 -4.27 -1.92 -11.62
C VAL A 116 -3.59 -1.20 -12.78
N GLY A 117 -2.42 -0.66 -12.63
CA GLY A 117 -1.66 -0.10 -13.74
C GLY A 117 -2.40 0.97 -14.56
N ALA A 118 -3.38 1.68 -13.95
CA ALA A 118 -4.00 2.81 -14.62
C ALA A 118 -2.91 3.83 -14.98
N VAL A 119 -2.78 4.12 -16.26
CA VAL A 119 -1.82 5.12 -16.74
C VAL A 119 -2.44 6.50 -16.69
N ASP A 120 -1.67 7.47 -16.24
CA ASP A 120 -2.04 8.89 -16.31
C ASP A 120 -1.94 9.44 -17.75
N ALA A 121 -2.19 10.73 -17.93
CA ALA A 121 -2.10 11.40 -19.22
C ALA A 121 -0.67 11.40 -19.82
N ALA A 122 0.36 11.17 -19.00
CA ALA A 122 1.76 11.02 -19.44
C ALA A 122 2.12 9.57 -19.77
N GLY A 123 1.18 8.62 -19.64
CA GLY A 123 1.42 7.21 -19.87
C GLY A 123 2.09 6.48 -18.71
N LEU A 124 2.17 7.09 -17.54
CA LEU A 124 2.77 6.51 -16.34
C LEU A 124 1.71 5.77 -15.52
N GLY A 125 1.98 4.53 -15.17
CA GLY A 125 1.09 3.69 -14.38
C GLY A 125 1.81 3.04 -13.20
N GLN A 126 1.03 2.55 -12.24
CA GLN A 126 1.54 1.87 -11.06
C GLN A 126 1.44 0.35 -11.23
N ILE A 127 2.54 -0.36 -11.02
CA ILE A 127 2.56 -1.82 -10.98
C ILE A 127 3.04 -2.26 -9.59
N GLY A 128 2.19 -3.01 -8.90
CA GLY A 128 2.57 -3.70 -7.66
C GLY A 128 3.02 -5.12 -7.99
N LYS A 129 4.19 -5.52 -7.50
CA LYS A 129 4.70 -6.88 -7.60
C LYS A 129 4.78 -7.50 -6.22
N ALA A 130 4.27 -8.73 -6.07
CA ALA A 130 4.42 -9.52 -4.86
C ALA A 130 5.18 -10.82 -5.16
N THR A 131 5.89 -11.33 -4.16
CA THR A 131 6.56 -12.63 -4.19
C THR A 131 5.80 -13.62 -3.32
N LEU A 132 5.56 -14.80 -3.85
CA LEU A 132 4.94 -15.92 -3.14
C LEU A 132 5.99 -16.99 -2.89
N GLU A 133 6.13 -17.37 -1.65
CA GLU A 133 6.94 -18.49 -1.17
C GLU A 133 6.00 -19.61 -0.75
N LEU A 134 5.91 -20.66 -1.57
CA LEU A 134 4.89 -21.71 -1.45
C LEU A 134 5.51 -23.03 -0.96
N TYR A 135 5.00 -23.54 0.14
CA TYR A 135 5.44 -24.79 0.75
C TYR A 135 4.34 -25.88 0.69
N GLY A 136 4.73 -27.12 0.55
CA GLY A 136 3.89 -28.24 0.98
C GLY A 136 3.96 -28.45 2.50
N ASN A 137 3.46 -29.57 2.96
CA ASN A 137 3.53 -29.98 4.36
C ASN A 137 4.26 -31.34 4.55
N GLY A 138 4.96 -31.81 3.52
CA GLY A 138 5.62 -33.11 3.51
C GLY A 138 4.69 -34.30 3.24
N SER A 139 3.41 -34.03 2.89
CA SER A 139 2.45 -35.06 2.55
C SER A 139 1.80 -34.84 1.20
N SER A 140 1.14 -35.85 0.67
CA SER A 140 0.44 -35.85 -0.62
C SER A 140 -0.97 -36.39 -0.47
N PRO A 141 -1.88 -36.11 -1.43
CA PRO A 141 -3.13 -36.83 -1.55
C PRO A 141 -2.88 -38.34 -1.66
N GLY A 142 -3.81 -39.14 -1.20
CA GLY A 142 -3.69 -40.61 -1.26
C GLY A 142 -3.43 -41.10 -2.68
N GLY A 143 -2.31 -41.84 -2.86
CA GLY A 143 -1.89 -42.38 -4.15
C GLY A 143 -1.04 -41.45 -5.02
N GLU A 144 -0.78 -40.22 -4.61
CA GLU A 144 0.12 -39.29 -5.30
C GLU A 144 1.45 -39.14 -4.52
N VAL A 145 2.55 -38.88 -5.25
CA VAL A 145 3.89 -38.68 -4.67
C VAL A 145 4.40 -37.25 -4.79
N ASP A 146 3.68 -36.41 -5.53
CA ASP A 146 4.18 -35.09 -5.96
C ASP A 146 3.67 -33.93 -5.09
N GLY A 147 2.86 -34.22 -4.05
CA GLY A 147 2.31 -33.22 -3.14
C GLY A 147 0.98 -32.63 -3.58
N TRP A 148 0.64 -31.50 -2.97
CA TRP A 148 -0.64 -30.82 -3.15
C TRP A 148 -0.68 -29.95 -4.40
N THR A 149 -1.78 -30.02 -5.15
CA THR A 149 -1.98 -29.21 -6.36
C THR A 149 -2.41 -27.79 -5.96
N VAL A 150 -1.73 -26.80 -6.54
CA VAL A 150 -2.11 -25.37 -6.42
C VAL A 150 -2.69 -24.89 -7.73
N THR A 151 -3.89 -24.35 -7.66
CA THR A 151 -4.55 -23.66 -8.76
C THR A 151 -4.59 -22.15 -8.51
N PHE A 152 -4.70 -21.38 -9.57
CA PHE A 152 -4.83 -19.94 -9.50
C PHE A 152 -6.18 -19.53 -10.07
N VAL A 153 -6.94 -18.78 -9.30
CA VAL A 153 -8.30 -18.37 -9.65
C VAL A 153 -8.42 -16.87 -9.67
N THR A 154 -9.32 -16.36 -10.48
CA THR A 154 -9.63 -14.95 -10.58
C THR A 154 -11.14 -14.74 -10.47
N SER A 155 -11.55 -13.51 -10.18
CA SER A 155 -12.93 -13.08 -10.23
C SER A 155 -13.25 -12.44 -11.59
N GLY A 156 -14.46 -12.61 -12.06
CA GLY A 156 -14.97 -11.96 -13.27
C GLY A 156 -14.22 -12.33 -14.55
N SER A 157 -13.90 -11.34 -15.38
CA SER A 157 -13.24 -11.49 -16.68
C SER A 157 -11.72 -11.44 -16.61
N THR A 158 -11.12 -11.45 -15.41
CA THR A 158 -9.66 -11.38 -15.26
C THR A 158 -9.01 -12.67 -15.73
N VAL A 159 -7.93 -12.53 -16.51
CA VAL A 159 -7.17 -13.63 -17.10
C VAL A 159 -5.81 -13.74 -16.43
N ILE A 160 -5.42 -14.96 -16.06
CA ILE A 160 -4.06 -15.24 -15.58
C ILE A 160 -3.17 -15.69 -16.73
N LYS A 161 -2.06 -15.01 -16.93
CA LYS A 161 -0.98 -15.42 -17.85
C LYS A 161 0.21 -15.93 -17.04
N LYS A 162 0.71 -17.11 -17.40
CA LYS A 162 1.76 -17.83 -16.68
C LYS A 162 3.02 -17.92 -17.53
N LEU A 163 4.18 -17.68 -16.90
CA LEU A 163 5.50 -17.83 -17.52
C LEU A 163 6.34 -18.81 -16.68
N GLY A 164 6.98 -19.76 -17.35
CA GLY A 164 7.90 -20.73 -16.73
C GLY A 164 7.24 -21.79 -15.85
N PHE A 165 5.91 -21.87 -15.83
CA PHE A 165 5.19 -22.84 -14.97
C PHE A 165 5.29 -24.27 -15.50
N PRO A 166 5.39 -25.26 -14.57
CA PRO A 166 5.13 -26.65 -14.91
C PRO A 166 3.66 -26.82 -15.32
N ALA A 167 3.34 -27.91 -16.03
CA ALA A 167 1.97 -28.23 -16.45
C ALA A 167 0.99 -28.23 -15.25
N THR A 168 1.45 -28.73 -14.12
CA THR A 168 0.73 -28.69 -12.84
C THR A 168 1.70 -28.24 -11.76
N LEU A 169 1.31 -27.22 -10.98
CA LEU A 169 2.10 -26.80 -9.82
C LEU A 169 1.72 -27.67 -8.63
N LYS A 170 2.66 -28.48 -8.19
CA LYS A 170 2.52 -29.34 -7.02
C LYS A 170 3.54 -28.99 -5.94
N LEU A 171 3.13 -29.07 -4.68
CA LEU A 171 3.93 -28.71 -3.50
C LEU A 171 4.00 -29.88 -2.53
N LEU A 172 5.14 -30.50 -2.44
CA LEU A 172 5.41 -31.58 -1.49
C LEU A 172 6.23 -31.08 -0.30
N SER A 173 7.34 -30.43 -0.57
CA SER A 173 8.34 -30.10 0.44
C SER A 173 7.82 -29.11 1.49
N ALA A 174 8.07 -29.42 2.76
CA ALA A 174 7.83 -28.51 3.88
C ALA A 174 8.99 -27.53 4.13
N THR A 175 10.13 -27.74 3.46
CA THR A 175 11.37 -26.95 3.65
C THR A 175 11.86 -26.26 2.40
N ASN A 176 11.58 -26.82 1.22
CA ASN A 176 12.04 -26.30 -0.07
C ASN A 176 10.87 -25.61 -0.78
N PRO A 177 10.76 -24.29 -0.74
CA PRO A 177 9.65 -23.58 -1.34
C PRO A 177 9.78 -23.43 -2.84
N LYS A 178 8.62 -23.31 -3.49
CA LYS A 178 8.51 -22.81 -4.86
C LYS A 178 8.22 -21.32 -4.85
N ILE A 179 8.96 -20.56 -5.64
CA ILE A 179 8.89 -19.11 -5.68
C ILE A 179 8.17 -18.65 -6.94
N ILE A 180 7.21 -17.78 -6.74
CA ILE A 180 6.40 -17.17 -7.81
C ILE A 180 6.36 -15.67 -7.59
N GLU A 181 6.55 -14.91 -8.65
CA GLU A 181 6.22 -13.49 -8.68
C GLU A 181 4.83 -13.30 -9.29
N VAL A 182 4.07 -12.38 -8.75
CA VAL A 182 2.74 -11.99 -9.24
C VAL A 182 2.65 -10.49 -9.36
N TRP A 183 2.05 -10.02 -10.45
CA TRP A 183 1.69 -8.61 -10.62
C TRP A 183 0.47 -8.46 -11.52
N GLN A 184 -0.31 -7.44 -11.26
CA GLN A 184 -1.46 -7.10 -12.10
C GLN A 184 -1.00 -6.13 -13.20
N HIS A 185 -1.12 -6.57 -14.45
CA HIS A 185 -0.73 -5.77 -15.61
C HIS A 185 -1.81 -4.77 -16.01
N SER A 186 -3.07 -5.16 -15.86
CA SER A 186 -4.24 -4.34 -16.16
C SER A 186 -5.43 -4.78 -15.32
N ALA A 187 -6.55 -4.08 -15.38
CA ALA A 187 -7.77 -4.46 -14.67
C ALA A 187 -8.23 -5.91 -14.93
N THR A 188 -7.83 -6.47 -16.07
CA THR A 188 -8.28 -7.80 -16.52
C THR A 188 -7.16 -8.81 -16.71
N VAL A 189 -5.88 -8.46 -16.39
CA VAL A 189 -4.74 -9.36 -16.64
C VAL A 189 -3.79 -9.40 -15.45
N ILE A 190 -3.59 -10.59 -14.92
CA ILE A 190 -2.59 -10.91 -13.91
C ILE A 190 -1.49 -11.77 -14.56
N PHE A 191 -0.25 -11.40 -14.33
CA PHE A 191 0.92 -12.20 -14.71
C PHE A 191 1.46 -12.95 -13.50
N LEU A 192 1.80 -14.21 -13.72
CA LEU A 192 2.54 -15.06 -12.81
C LEU A 192 3.84 -15.52 -13.47
N ASN A 193 4.94 -15.39 -12.78
CA ASN A 193 6.25 -15.85 -13.21
C ASN A 193 6.80 -16.86 -12.21
N TYR A 194 7.01 -18.10 -12.64
CA TYR A 194 7.61 -19.13 -11.80
C TYR A 194 9.13 -18.99 -11.83
N LEU A 195 9.73 -18.67 -10.70
CA LEU A 195 11.17 -18.46 -10.57
C LEU A 195 11.95 -19.74 -10.29
N GLY A 196 11.30 -20.78 -9.75
CA GLY A 196 11.93 -22.04 -9.45
C GLY A 196 11.61 -22.58 -8.05
N GLU A 197 12.39 -23.57 -7.65
CA GLU A 197 12.33 -24.21 -6.34
C GLU A 197 13.70 -24.10 -5.68
N TYR A 198 13.74 -23.78 -4.40
CA TYR A 198 14.97 -23.89 -3.63
C TYR A 198 15.24 -25.36 -3.30
N SER A 199 16.50 -25.77 -3.45
CA SER A 199 16.98 -27.13 -3.15
C SER A 199 17.89 -27.13 -1.94
#